data_8fe8789825582bb6740fcb63814e97af
#
_entry.id   8fe8789825582bb6740fcb63814e97af
#
_cell.length_a   1.000
_cell.length_b   1.000
_cell.length_c   1.000
_cell.angle_alpha   90.00
_cell.angle_beta   90.00
_cell.angle_gamma   90.00
#
_symmetry.space_group_name_H-M   'P 1'
#
loop_
_entity.id
_entity.type
_entity.pdbx_description
1 polymer ?
#
loop_
_entity_poly.entity_id
_entity_poly.type
_entity_poly.pdbx_seq_one_letter_code
_entity_poly.pdbx_strand_id
1 'polypeptide(L)'
;MRILTGLMTVGALALMGTAWAAPPGVTEKEGAFVAPDGKPLYTFARDTAPGKSACNAQCATAWPALAAAGDAKNDGDWTVVTRDDGSKQWAYKGKPLYTFARDTAGAAATGVSEAWPLAKK
;
A
#
# COMPACT_ATOMS: atom_id res chain seq x y z
N MET A 1 -40.11 -14.71 25.90
CA MET A 1 -39.79 -14.48 25.62
C MET A 1 -39.08 -13.93 25.00
N ARG A 2 -38.79 -13.70 24.88
CA ARG A 2 -38.25 -13.23 24.51
C ARG A 2 -37.32 -13.04 23.90
N ILE A 3 -36.91 -13.00 23.64
CA ILE A 3 -36.11 -12.91 23.25
C ILE A 3 -35.54 -12.24 22.54
N LEU A 4 -35.33 -12.02 22.63
CA LEU A 4 -34.78 -11.39 22.20
C LEU A 4 -33.99 -11.14 21.64
N THR A 5 -33.72 -11.19 21.64
CA THR A 5 -33.03 -11.02 21.32
C THR A 5 -32.29 -10.73 20.49
N GLY A 6 -31.99 -10.95 20.26
CA GLY A 6 -31.08 -10.85 19.51
C GLY A 6 -30.67 -10.01 18.70
N LEU A 7 -30.78 -9.88 18.74
CA LEU A 7 -30.55 -9.24 18.13
C LEU A 7 -29.64 -8.59 17.82
N MET A 8 -29.38 -8.39 18.03
CA MET A 8 -28.69 -7.71 18.00
C MET A 8 -27.64 -7.69 17.46
N THR A 9 -27.14 -7.75 17.78
CA THR A 9 -26.01 -7.96 17.48
C THR A 9 -25.68 -7.77 16.21
N VAL A 10 -26.13 -8.11 15.63
CA VAL A 10 -25.96 -8.03 14.43
C VAL A 10 -25.51 -6.83 13.87
N GLY A 11 -26.02 -5.80 14.15
CA GLY A 11 -25.63 -4.60 13.57
C GLY A 11 -24.20 -4.33 13.68
N ALA A 12 -23.65 -4.75 14.75
CA ALA A 12 -22.24 -4.48 14.97
C ALA A 12 -21.40 -4.97 13.86
N LEU A 13 -21.75 -6.09 13.34
CA LEU A 13 -20.97 -6.67 12.31
C LEU A 13 -20.97 -5.85 11.07
N ALA A 14 -22.08 -5.29 10.79
CA ALA A 14 -22.17 -4.52 9.59
C ALA A 14 -21.20 -3.38 9.60
N LEU A 15 -20.93 -2.85 10.76
CA LEU A 15 -20.02 -1.73 10.82
C LEU A 15 -18.64 -2.10 10.36
N MET A 16 -18.25 -3.31 10.67
CA MET A 16 -16.92 -3.70 10.32
C MET A 16 -16.76 -3.85 8.83
N GLY A 17 -17.83 -4.20 8.17
CA GLY A 17 -17.75 -4.40 6.74
C GLY A 17 -17.50 -3.14 5.95
N THR A 18 -17.60 -1.96 6.59
CA THR A 18 -17.38 -0.71 5.87
C THR A 18 -15.93 -0.28 5.86
N ALA A 19 -15.10 -0.90 6.64
CA ALA A 19 -13.70 -0.50 6.69
C ALA A 19 -13.00 -0.88 5.40
N TRP A 20 -12.21 0.03 4.88
CA TRP A 20 -11.38 -0.26 3.72
C TRP A 20 -10.17 -1.02 4.16
N ALA A 21 -9.83 -2.04 3.41
CA ALA A 21 -8.68 -2.86 3.71
C ALA A 21 -7.51 -2.46 2.82
N ALA A 22 -6.36 -2.30 3.43
CA ALA A 22 -5.12 -2.24 2.67
C ALA A 22 -4.90 -3.59 1.99
N PRO A 23 -4.03 -3.64 0.99
CA PRO A 23 -3.69 -4.93 0.36
C PRO A 23 -3.21 -5.93 1.40
N PRO A 24 -3.39 -7.22 1.16
CA PRO A 24 -2.98 -8.24 2.12
C PRO A 24 -1.53 -8.07 2.53
N GLY A 25 -1.30 -8.05 3.84
CA GLY A 25 0.05 -7.94 4.39
C GLY A 25 0.58 -6.53 4.56
N VAL A 26 -0.06 -5.53 3.99
CA VAL A 26 0.35 -4.14 4.22
C VAL A 26 -0.18 -3.69 5.56
N THR A 27 0.67 -3.12 6.40
CA THR A 27 0.32 -2.66 7.73
C THR A 27 0.71 -1.20 7.90
N GLU A 28 0.38 -0.64 9.04
CA GLU A 28 0.74 0.74 9.39
C GLU A 28 1.57 0.75 10.66
N LYS A 29 2.50 1.67 10.72
CA LYS A 29 3.29 1.91 11.92
C LYS A 29 3.50 3.41 12.02
N GLU A 30 2.96 4.00 13.08
CA GLU A 30 3.09 5.44 13.33
C GLU A 30 2.63 6.29 12.14
N GLY A 31 1.56 5.86 11.50
CA GLY A 31 0.99 6.59 10.37
C GLY A 31 1.63 6.33 9.03
N ALA A 32 2.69 5.55 8.99
CA ALA A 32 3.37 5.19 7.74
C ALA A 32 3.06 3.75 7.37
N PHE A 33 3.07 3.44 6.09
CA PHE A 33 2.77 2.10 5.62
C PHE A 33 4.01 1.22 5.60
N VAL A 34 3.79 -0.06 5.86
CA VAL A 34 4.84 -1.07 5.87
C VAL A 34 4.42 -2.21 4.94
N ALA A 35 5.35 -2.65 4.10
CA ALA A 35 5.09 -3.70 3.12
C ALA A 35 4.95 -5.08 3.80
N PRO A 36 4.40 -6.07 3.08
CA PRO A 36 4.25 -7.42 3.65
C PRO A 36 5.56 -8.04 4.11
N ASP A 37 6.69 -7.65 3.51
CA ASP A 37 7.98 -8.18 3.92
C ASP A 37 8.58 -7.43 5.12
N GLY A 38 7.86 -6.47 5.67
CA GLY A 38 8.32 -5.72 6.84
C GLY A 38 9.13 -4.48 6.54
N LYS A 39 9.37 -4.17 5.27
CA LYS A 39 10.12 -2.98 4.90
C LYS A 39 9.20 -1.76 4.83
N PRO A 40 9.72 -0.58 5.19
CA PRO A 40 8.93 0.65 5.03
C PRO A 40 8.57 0.90 3.57
N LEU A 41 7.44 1.54 3.35
CA LEU A 41 7.00 1.92 2.01
C LEU A 41 7.26 3.39 1.75
N TYR A 42 7.61 3.70 0.51
CA TYR A 42 7.95 5.05 0.06
C TYR A 42 7.11 5.43 -1.13
N THR A 43 7.00 6.72 -1.39
CA THR A 43 6.51 7.23 -2.67
C THR A 43 7.67 7.93 -3.37
N PHE A 44 7.50 8.19 -4.67
CA PHE A 44 8.53 8.84 -5.47
C PHE A 44 8.01 10.21 -5.90
N ALA A 45 8.74 11.26 -5.56
CA ALA A 45 8.29 12.62 -5.85
C ALA A 45 8.11 12.89 -7.33
N ARG A 46 8.81 12.14 -8.19
CA ARG A 46 8.70 12.31 -9.65
C ARG A 46 7.55 11.52 -10.27
N ASP A 47 6.82 10.77 -9.47
CA ASP A 47 5.61 10.11 -9.94
C ASP A 47 4.48 11.13 -9.94
N THR A 48 4.49 11.99 -10.95
CA THR A 48 3.55 13.11 -11.01
C THR A 48 2.31 12.80 -11.84
N ALA A 49 2.35 11.76 -12.66
CA ALA A 49 1.18 11.33 -13.41
C ALA A 49 0.43 10.26 -12.60
N PRO A 50 -0.82 10.51 -12.22
CA PRO A 50 -1.57 9.53 -11.42
C PRO A 50 -1.63 8.18 -12.14
N GLY A 51 -1.38 7.12 -11.39
CA GLY A 51 -1.49 5.78 -11.93
C GLY A 51 -0.33 5.37 -12.82
N LYS A 52 0.78 6.10 -12.77
CA LYS A 52 1.93 5.76 -13.60
C LYS A 52 3.23 5.89 -12.81
N SER A 53 4.08 4.88 -12.89
CA SER A 53 5.38 4.87 -12.23
C SER A 53 6.44 5.43 -13.18
N ALA A 54 7.28 6.33 -12.67
CA ALA A 54 8.42 6.86 -13.39
C ALA A 54 9.72 6.17 -13.01
N CYS A 55 9.67 5.23 -12.07
CA CYS A 55 10.86 4.53 -11.59
C CYS A 55 10.99 3.19 -12.31
N ASN A 56 11.79 3.15 -13.36
CA ASN A 56 11.97 1.96 -14.19
C ASN A 56 13.46 1.62 -14.30
N ALA A 57 13.77 0.42 -14.82
CA ALA A 57 15.13 -0.02 -15.07
C ALA A 57 15.98 0.05 -13.80
N GLN A 58 17.09 0.80 -13.83
CA GLN A 58 17.98 0.88 -12.68
C GLN A 58 17.32 1.46 -11.44
N CYS A 59 16.40 2.40 -11.63
CA CYS A 59 15.65 2.96 -10.51
C CYS A 59 14.90 1.84 -9.78
N ALA A 60 14.29 0.94 -10.52
CA ALA A 60 13.51 -0.15 -9.94
C ALA A 60 14.40 -1.17 -9.22
N THR A 61 15.68 -1.20 -9.51
CA THR A 61 16.61 -2.08 -8.79
C THR A 61 16.84 -1.60 -7.36
N ALA A 62 17.00 -0.29 -7.18
CA ALA A 62 17.18 0.29 -5.86
C ALA A 62 15.84 0.49 -5.14
N TRP A 63 14.77 0.70 -5.90
CA TRP A 63 13.45 1.00 -5.37
C TRP A 63 12.41 0.03 -5.97
N PRO A 64 12.42 -1.23 -5.50
CA PRO A 64 11.44 -2.19 -6.02
C PRO A 64 10.01 -1.74 -5.75
N ALA A 65 9.15 -1.97 -6.72
CA ALA A 65 7.75 -1.64 -6.59
C ALA A 65 7.06 -2.56 -5.58
N LEU A 66 6.05 -2.03 -4.90
CA LEU A 66 5.18 -2.88 -4.08
C LEU A 66 4.31 -3.68 -5.04
N ALA A 67 4.63 -4.96 -5.18
CA ALA A 67 3.99 -5.81 -6.18
C ALA A 67 2.52 -6.05 -5.85
N ALA A 68 1.68 -6.03 -6.88
CA ALA A 68 0.28 -6.43 -6.78
C ALA A 68 0.09 -7.69 -7.60
N ALA A 69 -0.81 -8.56 -7.14
CA ALA A 69 -1.14 -9.78 -7.87
C ALA A 69 -1.77 -9.42 -9.21
N GLY A 70 -1.66 -10.31 -10.19
CA GLY A 70 -2.20 -10.06 -11.51
C GLY A 70 -3.71 -9.84 -11.52
N ASP A 71 -4.41 -10.41 -10.54
CA ASP A 71 -5.87 -10.27 -10.42
C ASP A 71 -6.25 -9.26 -9.34
N ALA A 72 -5.31 -8.49 -8.81
CA ALA A 72 -5.60 -7.49 -7.81
C ALA A 72 -6.54 -6.44 -8.36
N LYS A 73 -7.40 -5.92 -7.51
CA LYS A 73 -8.40 -4.93 -7.90
C LYS A 73 -8.29 -3.68 -7.05
N ASN A 74 -8.69 -2.57 -7.64
CA ASN A 74 -8.75 -1.30 -6.92
C ASN A 74 -9.73 -1.41 -5.75
N ASP A 75 -9.39 -0.76 -4.65
CA ASP A 75 -10.21 -0.76 -3.46
C ASP A 75 -10.03 0.58 -2.73
N GLY A 76 -10.97 1.49 -2.91
CA GLY A 76 -10.90 2.79 -2.27
C GLY A 76 -9.67 3.57 -2.70
N ASP A 77 -8.86 3.96 -1.75
CA ASP A 77 -7.63 4.71 -2.01
C ASP A 77 -6.51 3.85 -2.57
N TRP A 78 -6.69 2.54 -2.58
CA TRP A 78 -5.68 1.60 -3.08
C TRP A 78 -6.00 1.22 -4.51
N THR A 79 -5.06 1.49 -5.42
CA THR A 79 -5.27 1.20 -6.83
C THR A 79 -4.09 0.41 -7.38
N VAL A 80 -4.32 -0.25 -8.52
CA VAL A 80 -3.31 -1.06 -9.18
C VAL A 80 -2.79 -0.32 -10.38
N VAL A 81 -1.47 -0.20 -10.45
CA VAL A 81 -0.78 0.48 -11.56
C VAL A 81 -0.15 -0.59 -12.43
N THR A 82 -0.28 -0.47 -13.74
CA THR A 82 0.45 -1.31 -14.68
C THR A 82 1.73 -0.58 -15.06
N ARG A 83 2.85 -1.20 -14.78
CA ARG A 83 4.17 -0.62 -15.06
C ARG A 83 4.53 -0.80 -16.51
N ASP A 84 5.58 -0.11 -16.96
CA ASP A 84 6.02 -0.18 -18.36
C ASP A 84 6.43 -1.61 -18.77
N ASP A 85 6.89 -2.41 -17.80
CA ASP A 85 7.27 -3.80 -18.08
C ASP A 85 6.11 -4.78 -17.99
N GLY A 86 4.89 -4.27 -17.76
CA GLY A 86 3.71 -5.11 -17.67
C GLY A 86 3.39 -5.63 -16.28
N SER A 87 4.28 -5.44 -15.31
CA SER A 87 4.02 -5.88 -13.94
C SER A 87 3.04 -4.94 -13.26
N LYS A 88 2.45 -5.41 -12.16
CA LYS A 88 1.46 -4.66 -11.41
C LYS A 88 2.02 -4.17 -10.10
N GLN A 89 1.65 -2.97 -9.72
CA GLN A 89 2.16 -2.30 -8.54
C GLN A 89 1.00 -1.64 -7.80
N TRP A 90 1.03 -1.68 -6.47
CA TRP A 90 0.05 -0.97 -5.68
C TRP A 90 0.37 0.51 -5.62
N ALA A 91 -0.67 1.33 -5.61
CA ALA A 91 -0.59 2.78 -5.38
C ALA A 91 -1.58 3.16 -4.29
N TYR A 92 -1.25 4.19 -3.53
CA TYR A 92 -2.13 4.74 -2.51
C TYR A 92 -2.43 6.19 -2.85
N LYS A 93 -3.72 6.50 -2.99
CA LYS A 93 -4.17 7.84 -3.39
C LYS A 93 -3.47 8.31 -4.65
N GLY A 94 -3.31 7.40 -5.61
CA GLY A 94 -2.70 7.71 -6.90
C GLY A 94 -1.19 7.68 -6.94
N LYS A 95 -0.53 7.46 -5.81
CA LYS A 95 0.93 7.44 -5.75
C LYS A 95 1.44 6.01 -5.69
N PRO A 96 2.21 5.58 -6.71
CA PRO A 96 2.81 4.24 -6.68
C PRO A 96 3.71 4.07 -5.46
N LEU A 97 3.71 2.87 -4.92
CA LEU A 97 4.44 2.58 -3.69
C LEU A 97 5.65 1.71 -3.96
N TYR A 98 6.73 1.97 -3.21
CA TYR A 98 8.01 1.30 -3.39
C TYR A 98 8.61 0.92 -2.05
N THR A 99 9.49 -0.09 -2.06
CA THR A 99 10.40 -0.33 -0.93
C THR A 99 11.79 0.12 -1.35
N PHE A 100 12.70 0.22 -0.38
CA PHE A 100 14.10 0.53 -0.65
C PHE A 100 14.91 -0.75 -0.48
N ALA A 101 15.69 -1.11 -1.50
CA ALA A 101 16.40 -2.38 -1.50
C ALA A 101 17.35 -2.52 -0.30
N ARG A 102 17.87 -1.41 0.20
CA ARG A 102 18.82 -1.45 1.32
C ARG A 102 18.17 -1.40 2.70
N ASP A 103 16.84 -1.27 2.75
CA ASP A 103 16.15 -1.30 4.04
C ASP A 103 16.08 -2.72 4.56
N THR A 104 16.00 -2.83 5.88
CA THR A 104 15.87 -4.11 6.56
C THR A 104 14.45 -4.26 7.07
N ALA A 105 13.87 -5.44 6.90
CA ALA A 105 12.53 -5.72 7.38
C ALA A 105 12.46 -5.47 8.88
N GLY A 106 11.43 -4.73 9.31
CA GLY A 106 11.22 -4.43 10.72
C GLY A 106 12.08 -3.30 11.27
N ALA A 107 12.97 -2.73 10.46
CA ALA A 107 13.84 -1.65 10.92
C ALA A 107 13.36 -0.31 10.37
N ALA A 108 13.91 0.77 10.91
CA ALA A 108 13.58 2.11 10.45
C ALA A 108 14.03 2.34 9.01
N ALA A 109 13.32 3.20 8.32
CA ALA A 109 13.63 3.55 6.94
C ALA A 109 14.97 4.25 6.85
N THR A 110 15.78 3.88 5.85
CA THR A 110 17.10 4.46 5.65
C THR A 110 17.21 5.27 4.37
N GLY A 111 16.18 5.28 3.52
CA GLY A 111 16.23 5.94 2.22
C GLY A 111 15.40 7.20 2.10
N VAL A 112 14.91 7.75 3.20
CA VAL A 112 14.03 8.90 3.17
C VAL A 112 14.77 10.13 2.64
N SER A 113 14.18 10.80 1.65
CA SER A 113 14.73 12.02 1.08
C SER A 113 13.59 12.81 0.46
N GLU A 114 13.89 13.98 -0.08
CA GLU A 114 12.89 14.77 -0.78
C GLU A 114 12.30 14.01 -1.97
N ALA A 115 13.13 13.24 -2.67
CA ALA A 115 12.68 12.46 -3.82
C ALA A 115 11.91 11.22 -3.39
N TRP A 116 12.18 10.70 -2.21
CA TRP A 116 11.63 9.46 -1.71
C TRP A 116 11.08 9.61 -0.29
N PRO A 117 9.98 10.34 -0.12
CA PRO A 117 9.36 10.43 1.20
C PRO A 117 8.67 9.11 1.57
N LEU A 118 8.49 8.90 2.87
CA LEU A 118 7.73 7.74 3.33
C LEU A 118 6.28 7.84 2.86
N ALA A 119 5.70 6.69 2.55
CA ALA A 119 4.29 6.61 2.22
C ALA A 119 3.49 6.69 3.52
N LYS A 120 2.64 7.69 3.64
CA LYS A 120 1.86 7.91 4.85
C LYS A 120 0.38 7.96 4.53
N LYS A 121 -0.37 7.60 5.56
CA LYS A 121 -1.81 7.63 5.50
C LYS A 121 -2.34 9.06 5.32
#